data_8c778773c1d1922778f58c52de0ec578
#
_entry.id   8c778773c1d1922778f58c52de0ec578
#
_cell.length_a   1.000
_cell.length_b   1.000
_cell.length_c   1.000
_cell.angle_alpha   90.00
_cell.angle_beta   90.00
_cell.angle_gamma   90.00
#
_symmetry.space_group_name_H-M   'P 1'
#
loop_
_entity.id
_entity.type
_entity.pdbx_description
1 polymer ?
#
loop_
_entity_poly.entity_id
_entity_poly.type
_entity_poly.pdbx_seq_one_letter_code
_entity_poly.pdbx_strand_id
1 'polypeptide(L)' 'MENLNRIKGALADAGKTGVWLAGQLGKDPVTVSKWCTNTTQPDLQMLAKISEMLKINIRELLVDQNF' A
#
# COMPACT_ATOMS: atom_id res chain seq x y z
N MET A 1 -8.09 5.28 -14.83
CA MET A 1 -6.78 4.84 -14.32
C MET A 1 -6.93 3.47 -13.69
N GLU A 2 -6.06 2.55 -14.05
CA GLU A 2 -6.11 1.22 -13.48
C GLU A 2 -5.57 1.20 -12.06
N ASN A 3 -6.25 0.46 -11.20
CA ASN A 3 -5.75 0.21 -9.86
C ASN A 3 -4.74 -0.94 -9.92
N LEU A 4 -3.51 -0.66 -9.53
CA LEU A 4 -2.46 -1.68 -9.52
C LEU A 4 -2.21 -2.21 -8.11
N ASN A 5 -2.54 -1.45 -7.07
CA ASN A 5 -2.36 -1.90 -5.71
C ASN A 5 -3.65 -1.84 -4.91
N ARG A 6 -3.69 -2.62 -3.81
CA ARG A 6 -4.79 -2.69 -2.86
C ARG A 6 -4.37 -2.19 -1.47
N ILE A 7 -3.45 -1.23 -1.44
CA ILE A 7 -2.90 -0.77 -0.14
C ILE A 7 -4.01 -0.25 0.76
N LYS A 8 -4.93 0.55 0.21
CA LYS A 8 -6.04 1.09 0.98
C LYS A 8 -6.89 -0.03 1.61
N GLY A 9 -7.23 -1.03 0.81
CA GLY A 9 -8.01 -2.17 1.30
C GLY A 9 -7.26 -2.98 2.35
N ALA A 10 -5.96 -3.20 2.13
CA ALA A 10 -5.14 -3.94 3.07
C ALA A 10 -5.02 -3.19 4.41
N LEU A 11 -4.87 -1.87 4.36
CA LEU A 11 -4.84 -1.05 5.58
C LEU A 11 -6.17 -1.14 6.32
N ALA A 12 -7.28 -1.05 5.60
CA ALA A 12 -8.61 -1.16 6.20
C ALA A 12 -8.79 -2.51 6.88
N ASP A 13 -8.37 -3.58 6.20
CA ASP A 13 -8.45 -4.94 6.76
C ASP A 13 -7.62 -5.09 8.03
N ALA A 14 -6.49 -4.39 8.11
CA ALA A 14 -5.62 -4.40 9.27
C ALA A 14 -6.05 -3.42 10.37
N GLY A 15 -7.07 -2.60 10.11
CA GLY A 15 -7.51 -1.58 11.03
C GLY A 15 -6.53 -0.42 11.17
N LYS A 16 -5.78 -0.13 10.10
CA LYS A 16 -4.76 0.91 10.08
C LYS A 16 -5.11 1.99 9.07
N THR A 17 -4.43 3.14 9.19
CA THR A 17 -4.65 4.28 8.31
C THR A 17 -3.41 4.55 7.46
N GLY A 18 -3.59 5.32 6.38
CA GLY A 18 -2.46 5.77 5.57
C GLY A 18 -1.49 6.64 6.36
N VAL A 19 -2.01 7.47 7.27
CA VAL A 19 -1.16 8.30 8.14
C VAL A 19 -0.29 7.43 9.03
N TRP A 20 -0.86 6.37 9.61
CA TRP A 20 -0.10 5.41 10.40
C TRP A 20 1.02 4.81 9.55
N LEU A 21 0.69 4.37 8.34
CA LEU A 21 1.68 3.75 7.45
C LEU A 21 2.80 4.73 7.10
N ALA A 22 2.45 5.98 6.79
CA ALA A 22 3.45 7.01 6.49
C ALA A 22 4.43 7.17 7.65
N GLY A 23 3.92 7.21 8.87
CA GLY A 23 4.76 7.31 10.06
C GLY A 23 5.69 6.12 10.22
N GLN A 24 5.19 4.91 9.96
CA GLN A 24 5.99 3.70 10.06
C GLN A 24 7.11 3.66 9.01
N LEU A 25 6.84 4.17 7.83
CA LEU A 25 7.80 4.15 6.73
C LEU A 25 8.73 5.36 6.69
N GLY A 26 8.45 6.38 7.51
CA GLY A 26 9.18 7.63 7.45
C GLY A 26 8.92 8.38 6.14
N LYS A 27 7.71 8.24 5.59
CA LYS A 27 7.31 8.87 4.35
C LYS A 27 6.27 9.96 4.61
N ASP A 28 6.16 10.87 3.65
CA ASP A 28 5.14 11.93 3.70
C ASP A 28 3.75 11.31 3.56
N PRO A 29 2.77 11.72 4.39
CA PRO A 29 1.40 11.21 4.26
C PRO A 29 0.79 11.45 2.88
N VAL A 30 1.16 12.53 2.20
CA VAL A 30 0.67 12.80 0.84
C VAL A 30 1.16 11.73 -0.14
N THR A 31 2.42 11.31 0.00
CA THR A 31 2.98 10.24 -0.83
C THR A 31 2.20 8.93 -0.63
N VAL A 32 1.95 8.57 0.61
CA VAL A 32 1.19 7.35 0.92
C VAL A 32 -0.24 7.46 0.43
N SER A 33 -0.86 8.63 0.56
CA SER A 33 -2.22 8.87 0.05
C SER A 33 -2.29 8.63 -1.46
N LYS A 34 -1.27 9.07 -2.19
CA LYS A 34 -1.20 8.85 -3.64
C LYS A 34 -1.09 7.37 -3.99
N TRP A 35 -0.39 6.59 -3.16
CA TRP A 35 -0.36 5.13 -3.33
C TRP A 35 -1.74 4.52 -3.09
N CYS A 36 -2.42 4.96 -2.04
CA CYS A 36 -3.76 4.44 -1.69
C CYS A 36 -4.79 4.72 -2.78
N THR A 37 -4.64 5.84 -3.48
CA THR A 37 -5.56 6.20 -4.58
C THR A 37 -5.07 5.72 -5.93
N ASN A 38 -3.95 5.02 -5.98
CA ASN A 38 -3.31 4.54 -7.22
C ASN A 38 -2.91 5.67 -8.16
N THR A 39 -2.72 6.87 -7.63
CA THR A 39 -2.20 8.01 -8.41
C THR A 39 -0.74 7.78 -8.75
N THR A 40 0.04 7.28 -7.79
CA THR A 40 1.41 6.81 -7.99
C THR A 40 1.55 5.45 -7.33
N GLN A 41 2.62 4.75 -7.65
CA GLN A 41 2.86 3.41 -7.10
C GLN A 41 4.16 3.41 -6.29
N PRO A 42 4.20 2.69 -5.16
CA PRO A 42 5.46 2.46 -4.47
C PRO A 42 6.32 1.50 -5.28
N ASP A 43 7.64 1.56 -5.08
CA ASP A 43 8.52 0.60 -5.71
C ASP A 43 8.42 -0.77 -5.02
N LEU A 44 9.06 -1.77 -5.61
CA LEU A 44 8.97 -3.13 -5.10
C LEU A 44 9.51 -3.26 -3.67
N GLN A 45 10.61 -2.58 -3.36
CA GLN A 45 11.17 -2.60 -2.00
C GLN A 45 10.20 -2.02 -0.99
N MET A 46 9.50 -0.95 -1.37
CA MET A 46 8.52 -0.32 -0.48
C MET A 46 7.31 -1.23 -0.29
N LEU A 47 6.86 -1.90 -1.35
CA LEU A 47 5.77 -2.87 -1.24
C LEU A 47 6.14 -4.00 -0.28
N ALA A 48 7.37 -4.48 -0.34
CA ALA A 48 7.85 -5.51 0.58
C ALA A 48 7.81 -5.03 2.03
N LYS A 49 8.23 -3.79 2.28
CA LYS A 49 8.16 -3.21 3.63
C LYS A 49 6.73 -3.10 4.13
N ILE A 50 5.82 -2.65 3.28
CA ILE A 50 4.41 -2.53 3.64
C ILE A 50 3.84 -3.90 4.00
N SER A 51 4.14 -4.92 3.20
CA SER A 51 3.65 -6.27 3.47
C SER A 51 4.16 -6.80 4.81
N GLU A 52 5.43 -6.52 5.14
CA GLU A 52 6.00 -6.92 6.42
C GLU A 52 5.29 -6.22 7.59
N MET A 53 5.03 -4.92 7.45
CA MET A 53 4.38 -4.14 8.50
C MET A 53 2.95 -4.59 8.74
N LEU A 54 2.25 -4.98 7.69
CA LEU A 54 0.88 -5.47 7.78
C LEU A 54 0.81 -6.97 8.02
N LYS A 55 1.95 -7.65 8.00
CA LYS A 55 2.05 -9.11 8.22
C LYS A 55 1.20 -9.88 7.24
N ILE A 56 1.27 -9.49 5.98
CA ILE A 56 0.54 -10.14 4.89
C ILE A 56 1.52 -10.50 3.77
N ASN A 57 1.06 -11.33 2.85
CA ASN A 57 1.84 -11.63 1.65
C ASN A 57 1.83 -10.42 0.73
N ILE A 58 2.98 -10.13 0.10
CA ILE A 58 3.11 -8.96 -0.78
C ILE A 58 2.07 -8.97 -1.91
N ARG A 59 1.69 -10.14 -2.40
CA ARG A 59 0.70 -10.24 -3.48
C ARG A 59 -0.68 -9.76 -3.04
N GLU A 60 -0.95 -9.71 -1.73
CA GLU A 60 -2.21 -9.16 -1.23
C GLU A 60 -2.28 -7.65 -1.36
N LEU A 61 -1.15 -7.01 -1.68
CA LEU A 61 -1.09 -5.58 -1.98
C LEU A 61 -1.29 -5.28 -3.46
N LEU A 62 -1.42 -6.31 -4.28
CA LEU A 62 -1.53 -6.15 -5.73
C LEU A 62 -2.92 -6.51 -6.18
N VAL A 63 -3.39 -5.79 -7.20
CA VAL A 63 -4.66 -6.10 -7.84
C VAL A 63 -4.45 -7.30 -8.75
N ASP A 64 -5.37 -8.25 -8.71
CA ASP A 64 -5.33 -9.41 -9.57
C ASP A 64 -5.55 -8.96 -11.01
N GLN A 65 -4.58 -9.23 -11.87
CA GLN A 65 -4.64 -8.89 -13.29
C GLN A 65 -4.99 -10.14 -14.06
N ASN A 66 -6.12 -10.11 -14.71
CA ASN A 66 -6.61 -11.24 -15.50
C ASN A 66 -6.25 -11.01 -16.96
N PHE A 67 -5.14 -11.59 -17.38
CA PHE A 67 -4.66 -11.46 -18.76
C PHE A 67 -5.15 -12.58 -19.62
#